data_b19de94944519d28633c911d949133f9
#
_entry.id   b19de94944519d28633c911d949133f9
#
_cell.length_a   1.000
_cell.length_b   1.000
_cell.length_c   1.000
_cell.angle_alpha   90.00
_cell.angle_beta   90.00
_cell.angle_gamma   90.00
#
_symmetry.space_group_name_H-M   'P 1'
#
loop_
_entity.id
_entity.type
_entity.pdbx_description
1 polymer ?
#
loop_
_entity_poly.entity_id
_entity_poly.type
_entity_poly.pdbx_seq_one_letter_code
_entity_poly.pdbx_strand_id
1 'polypeptide(L)'
;MVDYIIQYLEEIETRRVTPAIEPGYLSDLIPASPPHDPEPWEDVMKDVEEKIMVGMTHWQHPRFHAYFPAGNSFPSILADMLSGAIGCVGFSWVKD
;
A
#
# COMPACT_ATOMS: atom_id res chain seq x y z
N MET A 1 -2.45 10.62 -2.73
CA MET A 1 -2.50 9.33 -2.00
C MET A 1 -3.93 8.95 -1.57
N VAL A 2 -4.68 9.78 -0.85
CA VAL A 2 -6.06 9.44 -0.44
C VAL A 2 -6.94 9.14 -1.65
N ASP A 3 -6.96 10.00 -2.64
CA ASP A 3 -7.72 9.78 -3.87
C ASP A 3 -7.31 8.50 -4.60
N TYR A 4 -6.01 8.18 -4.60
CA TYR A 4 -5.50 6.92 -5.14
C TYR A 4 -6.06 5.70 -4.40
N ILE A 5 -6.12 5.75 -3.06
CA ILE A 5 -6.69 4.66 -2.24
C ILE A 5 -8.17 4.46 -2.54
N ILE A 6 -8.93 5.56 -2.66
CA ILE A 6 -10.35 5.51 -3.00
C ILE A 6 -10.54 4.87 -4.37
N GLN A 7 -9.85 5.38 -5.39
CA GLN A 7 -9.91 4.85 -6.74
C GLN A 7 -9.50 3.37 -6.79
N TYR A 8 -8.43 2.99 -6.09
CA TYR A 8 -8.00 1.60 -6.00
C TYR A 8 -9.10 0.67 -5.48
N LEU A 9 -9.82 1.07 -4.43
CA LEU A 9 -10.88 0.26 -3.85
C LEU A 9 -12.15 0.23 -4.73
N GLU A 10 -12.48 1.33 -5.39
CA GLU A 10 -13.62 1.42 -6.30
C GLU A 10 -13.40 0.60 -7.58
N GLU A 11 -12.17 0.56 -8.07
CA GLU A 11 -11.80 -0.09 -9.33
C GLU A 11 -11.11 -1.45 -9.12
N ILE A 12 -11.13 -2.01 -7.91
CA ILE A 12 -10.37 -3.22 -7.57
C ILE A 12 -10.72 -4.41 -8.48
N GLU A 13 -11.95 -4.49 -8.94
CA GLU A 13 -12.43 -5.54 -9.85
C GLU A 13 -11.71 -5.54 -11.21
N THR A 14 -11.13 -4.42 -11.59
CA THR A 14 -10.36 -4.29 -12.85
C THR A 14 -8.96 -4.89 -12.74
N ARG A 15 -8.47 -5.09 -11.52
CA ARG A 15 -7.14 -5.64 -11.25
C ARG A 15 -7.15 -7.17 -11.24
N ARG A 16 -6.00 -7.78 -11.46
CA ARG A 16 -5.84 -9.23 -11.27
C ARG A 16 -5.84 -9.54 -9.78
N VAL A 17 -6.48 -10.63 -9.37
CA VAL A 17 -6.47 -11.07 -7.96
C VAL A 17 -5.04 -11.39 -7.51
N THR A 18 -4.33 -12.18 -8.32
CA THR A 18 -2.95 -12.58 -8.06
C THR A 18 -2.01 -11.95 -9.07
N PRO A 19 -0.81 -11.57 -8.66
CA PRO A 19 0.16 -10.96 -9.54
C PRO A 19 0.64 -11.95 -10.64
N ALA A 20 1.03 -11.39 -11.78
CA ALA A 20 1.66 -12.13 -12.88
C ALA A 20 3.16 -11.79 -12.95
N ILE A 21 3.85 -11.94 -11.84
CA ILE A 21 5.29 -11.65 -11.71
C ILE A 21 6.02 -12.90 -11.24
N GLU A 22 7.32 -12.94 -11.50
CA GLU A 22 8.21 -13.97 -10.96
C GLU A 22 8.86 -13.49 -9.66
N PRO A 23 9.18 -14.42 -8.72
CA PRO A 23 9.92 -14.07 -7.52
C PRO A 23 11.24 -13.37 -7.83
N GLY A 24 11.53 -12.31 -7.11
CA GLY A 24 12.77 -11.55 -7.30
C GLY A 24 12.67 -10.38 -8.27
N TYR A 25 11.56 -10.19 -8.96
CA TYR A 25 11.39 -9.12 -9.96
C TYR A 25 11.72 -7.72 -9.43
N LEU A 26 11.44 -7.44 -8.14
CA LEU A 26 11.73 -6.14 -7.54
C LEU A 26 13.22 -5.82 -7.46
N SER A 27 14.05 -6.83 -7.25
CA SER A 27 15.51 -6.61 -7.14
C SER A 27 16.13 -6.06 -8.44
N ASP A 28 15.47 -6.33 -9.57
CA ASP A 28 15.91 -5.83 -10.87
C ASP A 28 15.36 -4.44 -11.20
N LEU A 29 14.29 -4.04 -10.51
CA LEU A 29 13.58 -2.77 -10.76
C LEU A 29 13.96 -1.66 -9.76
N ILE A 30 14.38 -2.02 -8.56
CA ILE A 30 14.70 -1.06 -7.50
C ILE A 30 16.22 -0.86 -7.47
N PRO A 31 16.72 0.39 -7.47
CA PRO A 31 18.14 0.67 -7.33
C PRO A 31 18.73 0.07 -6.04
N ALA A 32 19.98 -0.36 -6.09
CA ALA A 32 20.69 -0.95 -4.94
C ALA A 32 20.93 0.03 -3.78
N SER A 33 20.80 1.33 -4.04
CA SER A 33 20.92 2.41 -3.04
C SER A 33 19.79 3.41 -3.19
N PRO A 34 19.38 4.07 -2.09
CA PRO A 34 18.38 5.14 -2.18
C PRO A 34 18.91 6.31 -3.02
N PRO A 35 18.01 7.10 -3.63
CA PRO A 35 18.41 8.29 -4.36
C PRO A 35 19.13 9.29 -3.43
N HIS A 36 20.13 10.00 -3.94
CA HIS A 36 20.85 11.01 -3.19
C HIS A 36 20.04 12.30 -3.01
N ASP A 37 19.31 12.67 -4.06
CA ASP A 37 18.46 13.86 -4.09
C ASP A 37 16.97 13.47 -3.99
N PRO A 38 16.11 14.37 -3.47
CA PRO A 38 14.67 14.12 -3.39
C PRO A 38 14.05 14.02 -4.78
N GLU A 39 13.07 13.14 -4.91
CA GLU A 39 12.33 12.91 -6.16
C GLU A 39 10.94 13.58 -6.09
N PRO A 40 10.37 14.00 -7.23
CA PRO A 40 9.00 14.48 -7.29
C PRO A 40 8.00 13.41 -6.81
N TRP A 41 6.92 13.87 -6.16
CA TRP A 41 5.88 12.97 -5.66
C TRP A 41 5.25 12.10 -6.75
N GLU A 42 5.11 12.64 -7.95
CA GLU A 42 4.56 11.97 -9.12
C GLU A 42 5.41 10.75 -9.51
N ASP A 43 6.73 10.85 -9.44
CA ASP A 43 7.65 9.74 -9.74
C ASP A 43 7.56 8.66 -8.66
N VAL A 44 7.45 9.04 -7.38
CA VAL A 44 7.22 8.10 -6.27
C VAL A 44 5.91 7.34 -6.48
N MET A 45 4.82 8.03 -6.85
CA MET A 45 3.53 7.38 -7.09
C MET A 45 3.54 6.47 -8.31
N LYS A 46 4.29 6.85 -9.35
CA LYS A 46 4.50 6.00 -10.52
C LYS A 46 5.21 4.70 -10.14
N ASP A 47 6.23 4.78 -9.32
CA ASP A 47 6.94 3.59 -8.81
C ASP A 47 6.03 2.70 -7.95
N VAL A 48 5.17 3.28 -7.14
CA VAL A 48 4.16 2.53 -6.38
C VAL A 48 3.27 1.72 -7.33
N GLU A 49 2.71 2.35 -8.37
CA GLU A 49 1.79 1.67 -9.29
C GLU A 49 2.51 0.65 -10.19
N GLU A 50 3.65 1.02 -10.77
CA GLU A 50 4.33 0.21 -11.78
C GLU A 50 5.24 -0.89 -11.19
N LYS A 51 5.75 -0.71 -9.96
CA LYS A 51 6.70 -1.65 -9.34
C LYS A 51 6.09 -2.38 -8.15
N ILE A 52 5.33 -1.71 -7.29
CA ILE A 52 4.80 -2.30 -6.05
C ILE A 52 3.45 -2.97 -6.29
N MET A 53 2.48 -2.22 -6.83
CA MET A 53 1.10 -2.69 -6.97
C MET A 53 0.95 -3.86 -7.95
N VAL A 54 1.83 -3.98 -8.93
CA VAL A 54 1.86 -5.10 -9.87
C VAL A 54 2.22 -6.44 -9.20
N GLY A 55 2.92 -6.38 -8.07
CA GLY A 55 3.31 -7.56 -7.28
C GLY A 55 2.34 -7.91 -6.16
N MET A 56 1.27 -7.17 -5.97
CA MET A 56 0.32 -7.37 -4.88
C MET A 56 -0.73 -8.43 -5.20
N THR A 57 -1.04 -9.26 -4.21
CA THR A 57 -2.26 -10.05 -4.18
C THR A 57 -3.35 -9.20 -3.56
N HIS A 58 -4.42 -8.93 -4.30
CA HIS A 58 -5.48 -8.01 -3.88
C HIS A 58 -6.51 -8.72 -3.00
N TRP A 59 -6.30 -8.72 -1.70
CA TRP A 59 -7.16 -9.40 -0.71
C TRP A 59 -8.58 -8.85 -0.64
N GLN A 60 -8.79 -7.60 -1.02
CA GLN A 60 -10.13 -6.97 -1.07
C GLN A 60 -10.87 -7.23 -2.39
N HIS A 61 -10.25 -7.96 -3.32
CA HIS A 61 -10.88 -8.28 -4.59
C HIS A 61 -12.04 -9.27 -4.39
N PRO A 62 -13.22 -9.08 -5.02
CA PRO A 62 -14.38 -9.97 -4.86
C PRO A 62 -14.12 -11.43 -5.21
N ARG A 63 -13.11 -11.69 -6.04
CA ARG A 63 -12.71 -13.05 -6.47
C ARG A 63 -11.53 -13.61 -5.67
N PHE A 64 -11.16 -12.99 -4.55
CA PHE A 64 -10.16 -13.54 -3.64
C PHE A 64 -10.86 -14.52 -2.69
N HIS A 65 -10.58 -15.82 -2.83
CA HIS A 65 -11.26 -16.90 -2.11
C HIS A 65 -10.35 -17.71 -1.19
N ALA A 66 -9.16 -17.21 -0.89
CA ALA A 66 -8.21 -17.86 0.00
C ALA A 66 -8.26 -17.25 1.41
N TYR A 67 -7.94 -18.05 2.41
CA TYR A 67 -7.87 -17.65 3.83
C TYR A 67 -9.20 -17.13 4.41
N PHE A 68 -9.13 -16.36 5.48
CA PHE A 68 -10.24 -15.63 6.10
C PHE A 68 -9.87 -14.15 6.23
N PRO A 69 -9.83 -13.40 5.14
CA PRO A 69 -9.44 -12.02 5.17
C PRO A 69 -10.47 -11.17 5.90
N ALA A 70 -10.02 -10.34 6.83
CA ALA A 70 -10.85 -9.27 7.36
C ALA A 70 -10.95 -8.15 6.31
N GLY A 71 -12.16 -7.64 6.11
CA GLY A 71 -12.39 -6.51 5.20
C GLY A 71 -11.85 -5.20 5.79
N ASN A 72 -11.38 -4.33 4.91
CA ASN A 72 -11.10 -2.95 5.27
C ASN A 72 -12.40 -2.14 5.37
N SER A 73 -12.35 -1.05 6.12
CA SER A 73 -13.37 -0.01 6.12
C SER A 73 -12.69 1.35 6.02
N PHE A 74 -13.37 2.34 5.46
CA PHE A 74 -12.82 3.70 5.40
C PHE A 74 -12.46 4.25 6.79
N PRO A 75 -13.28 4.07 7.84
CA PRO A 75 -12.88 4.48 9.18
C PRO A 75 -11.59 3.83 9.69
N SER A 76 -11.36 2.54 9.43
CA SER A 76 -10.13 1.88 9.88
C SER A 76 -8.90 2.39 9.13
N ILE A 77 -9.01 2.63 7.83
CA ILE A 77 -7.93 3.22 7.02
C ILE A 77 -7.57 4.62 7.54
N LEU A 78 -8.58 5.46 7.81
CA LEU A 78 -8.38 6.81 8.35
C LEU A 78 -7.77 6.77 9.76
N ALA A 79 -8.15 5.81 10.59
CA ALA A 79 -7.56 5.62 11.91
C ALA A 79 -6.06 5.27 11.85
N ASP A 80 -5.67 4.41 10.93
CA ASP A 80 -4.25 4.09 10.69
C ASP A 80 -3.48 5.32 10.19
N MET A 81 -4.04 6.08 9.28
CA MET A 81 -3.43 7.34 8.80
C MET A 81 -3.26 8.34 9.95
N LEU A 82 -4.27 8.49 10.81
CA LEU A 82 -4.21 9.37 11.98
C LEU A 82 -3.14 8.89 12.97
N SER A 83 -3.08 7.59 13.24
CA SER A 83 -2.06 6.99 14.09
C SER A 83 -0.65 7.30 13.59
N GLY A 84 -0.41 7.14 12.29
CA GLY A 84 0.85 7.48 11.65
C GLY A 84 1.19 8.98 11.75
N ALA A 85 0.19 9.85 11.60
CA ALA A 85 0.38 11.30 11.69
C ALA A 85 0.69 11.77 13.11
N ILE A 86 0.06 11.17 14.13
CA ILE A 86 0.32 11.48 15.54
C ILE A 86 1.72 11.02 15.94
N GLY A 87 2.16 9.85 15.50
CA GLY A 87 3.50 9.33 15.73
C GLY A 87 3.88 9.15 17.19
N CYS A 88 2.90 9.00 18.10
CA CYS A 88 3.17 8.86 19.52
C CYS A 88 3.57 7.45 19.91
N VAL A 89 4.34 7.32 20.98
CA VAL A 89 4.71 6.05 21.60
C VAL A 89 3.73 5.76 22.74
N GLY A 90 2.83 4.79 22.53
CA GLY A 90 1.74 4.47 23.45
C GLY A 90 2.08 3.48 24.56
N PHE A 91 3.26 3.57 25.20
CA PHE A 91 3.65 2.61 26.24
C PHE A 91 3.63 3.17 27.68
N SER A 92 3.41 4.46 27.85
CA SER A 92 3.45 5.12 29.17
C SER A 92 2.06 5.62 29.58
N TRP A 93 1.71 5.45 30.85
CA TRP A 93 0.52 5.99 31.49
C TRP A 93 0.78 7.32 32.19
N VAL A 94 2.01 7.81 32.14
CA VAL A 94 2.38 9.07 32.80
C VAL A 94 1.87 10.23 31.93
N LYS A 95 1.07 11.10 32.53
CA LYS A 95 0.72 12.37 31.90
C LYS A 95 1.92 13.30 32.01
N ASP A 96 2.47 13.66 30.89
CA ASP A 96 3.40 14.78 30.79
C ASP A 96 2.59 16.08 30.69
#